data_836c20e8f0151a4f625fe14b425d7d97
#
_entry.id   836c20e8f0151a4f625fe14b425d7d97
#
_cell.length_a   1.000
_cell.length_b   1.000
_cell.length_c   1.000
_cell.angle_alpha   90.00
_cell.angle_beta   90.00
_cell.angle_gamma   90.00
#
_symmetry.space_group_name_H-M   'P 1'
#
loop_
_entity.id
_entity.type
_entity.pdbx_description
1 polymer ?
#
loop_
_entity_poly.entity_id
_entity_poly.type
_entity_poly.pdbx_seq_one_letter_code
_entity_poly.pdbx_strand_id
1 'polypeptide(L)'
;MALGSSLHTLVVLLSGDGGWWGDLDAQLGNYLAARGYGVVGVDTSVYFNNERTRSEMSAHVLSLLHSYGRLMKARHVVLIGYSFGANVVPLIYNDLPRTDKALVTDLVLLAPEQTADLEVTLSGRIGIGRGDIDLAPEMQKLPPAATACIYGVEEADQSGCFLPGVRPSSRVALPGSHHFDKDPDHLGRLTVSLIESSERRSTPPHHVGK
;
A
#
# COMPACT_ATOMS: atom_id res chain seq x y z
N MET A 1 12.06 16.97 16.12
CA MET A 1 11.79 15.82 15.24
C MET A 1 11.63 14.58 16.12
N ALA A 2 10.47 14.00 16.19
CA ALA A 2 10.26 12.77 16.97
C ALA A 2 10.68 11.57 16.11
N LEU A 3 11.92 11.12 16.27
CA LEU A 3 12.46 9.91 15.63
C LEU A 3 11.94 8.59 16.25
N GLY A 4 10.93 8.67 17.13
CA GLY A 4 10.57 7.53 18.00
C GLY A 4 9.67 6.47 17.39
N SER A 5 8.79 6.81 16.47
CA SER A 5 7.77 5.87 15.94
C SER A 5 8.22 5.14 14.68
N SER A 6 8.92 5.80 13.79
CA SER A 6 9.40 5.21 12.52
C SER A 6 10.31 3.98 12.69
N LEU A 7 11.10 3.93 13.76
CA LEU A 7 12.01 2.81 14.07
C LEU A 7 11.29 1.48 14.36
N HIS A 8 10.00 1.49 14.62
CA HIS A 8 9.18 0.31 14.91
C HIS A 8 8.04 0.10 13.92
N THR A 9 8.11 0.80 12.79
CA THR A 9 7.12 0.69 11.72
C THR A 9 7.74 -0.05 10.52
N LEU A 10 7.16 -1.20 10.21
CA LEU A 10 7.48 -1.98 9.01
C LEU A 10 6.57 -1.54 7.87
N VAL A 11 7.16 -1.11 6.77
CA VAL A 11 6.47 -0.84 5.52
C VAL A 11 6.71 -1.99 4.55
N VAL A 12 5.66 -2.64 4.09
CA VAL A 12 5.71 -3.57 2.96
C VAL A 12 5.15 -2.85 1.76
N LEU A 13 5.99 -2.60 0.77
CA LEU A 13 5.66 -1.87 -0.45
C LEU A 13 5.68 -2.81 -1.66
N LEU A 14 4.51 -3.00 -2.27
CA LEU A 14 4.36 -3.76 -3.50
C LEU A 14 4.46 -2.81 -4.70
N SER A 15 5.38 -3.11 -5.62
CA SER A 15 5.61 -2.28 -6.80
C SER A 15 4.48 -2.33 -7.82
N GLY A 16 4.52 -1.46 -8.82
CA GLY A 16 3.76 -1.62 -10.04
C GLY A 16 4.24 -2.81 -10.88
N ASP A 17 3.55 -3.08 -11.98
CA ASP A 17 3.86 -4.17 -12.92
C ASP A 17 5.20 -3.98 -13.67
N GLY A 18 5.76 -2.77 -13.70
CA GLY A 18 7.11 -2.46 -14.17
C GLY A 18 8.23 -2.98 -13.27
N GLY A 19 7.91 -3.38 -12.02
CA GLY A 19 8.87 -3.85 -11.04
C GLY A 19 9.60 -2.73 -10.28
N TRP A 20 10.65 -3.11 -9.55
CA TRP A 20 11.34 -2.22 -8.60
C TRP A 20 12.44 -1.33 -9.23
N TRP A 21 12.46 -1.18 -10.54
CA TRP A 21 13.61 -0.58 -11.26
C TRP A 21 13.36 0.89 -11.67
N GLY A 22 13.68 1.82 -10.75
CA GLY A 22 13.84 3.23 -11.12
C GLY A 22 12.54 4.04 -11.20
N ASP A 23 11.43 3.45 -10.86
CA ASP A 23 10.13 4.09 -10.88
C ASP A 23 9.75 4.69 -9.52
N LEU A 24 8.56 5.25 -9.45
CA LEU A 24 8.04 6.02 -8.33
C LEU A 24 8.03 5.22 -7.01
N ASP A 25 7.75 3.92 -7.09
CA ASP A 25 7.72 2.99 -5.94
C ASP A 25 9.10 2.78 -5.31
N ALA A 26 10.14 2.56 -6.11
CA ALA A 26 11.51 2.44 -5.61
C ALA A 26 11.98 3.75 -4.96
N GLN A 27 11.64 4.89 -5.55
CA GLN A 27 11.96 6.20 -4.99
C GLN A 27 11.20 6.47 -3.69
N LEU A 28 9.90 6.09 -3.62
CA LEU A 28 9.11 6.14 -2.40
C LEU A 28 9.71 5.26 -1.30
N GLY A 29 10.08 4.02 -1.63
CA GLY A 29 10.72 3.10 -0.69
C GLY A 29 12.01 3.68 -0.09
N ASN A 30 12.87 4.25 -0.94
CA ASN A 30 14.10 4.93 -0.51
C ASN A 30 13.81 6.17 0.34
N TYR A 31 12.79 6.94 -0.01
CA TYR A 31 12.35 8.11 0.75
C TYR A 31 11.91 7.75 2.18
N LEU A 32 11.15 6.67 2.32
CA LEU A 32 10.70 6.17 3.62
C LEU A 32 11.86 5.59 4.44
N ALA A 33 12.73 4.79 3.80
CA ALA A 33 13.91 4.21 4.46
C ALA A 33 14.86 5.30 5.01
N ALA A 34 15.08 6.37 4.25
CA ALA A 34 15.88 7.53 4.69
C ALA A 34 15.28 8.24 5.91
N ARG A 35 14.01 7.99 6.25
CA ARG A 35 13.32 8.53 7.43
C ARG A 35 13.21 7.55 8.59
N GLY A 36 13.89 6.41 8.49
CA GLY A 36 13.99 5.42 9.55
C GLY A 36 12.86 4.37 9.56
N TYR A 37 11.99 4.36 8.54
CA TYR A 37 11.06 3.25 8.37
C TYR A 37 11.81 2.00 7.91
N GLY A 38 11.41 0.84 8.42
CA GLY A 38 11.87 -0.40 7.84
C GLY A 38 11.07 -0.73 6.58
N VAL A 39 11.72 -0.73 5.45
CA VAL A 39 11.05 -0.96 4.16
C VAL A 39 11.41 -2.31 3.58
N VAL A 40 10.40 -3.08 3.22
CA VAL A 40 10.51 -4.31 2.44
C VAL A 40 9.78 -4.11 1.13
N GLY A 41 10.54 -4.07 0.02
CA GLY A 41 10.00 -3.99 -1.33
C GLY A 41 9.67 -5.37 -1.89
N VAL A 42 8.49 -5.51 -2.47
CA VAL A 42 8.08 -6.68 -3.23
C VAL A 42 8.03 -6.30 -4.71
N ASP A 43 8.92 -6.88 -5.50
CA ASP A 43 8.92 -6.71 -6.95
C ASP A 43 7.79 -7.54 -7.56
N THR A 44 6.70 -6.90 -7.92
CA THR A 44 5.53 -7.58 -8.47
C THR A 44 5.80 -8.14 -9.86
N SER A 45 6.65 -7.50 -10.66
CA SER A 45 6.99 -7.97 -12.01
C SER A 45 7.72 -9.32 -11.99
N VAL A 46 8.51 -9.55 -10.96
CA VAL A 46 9.20 -10.83 -10.73
C VAL A 46 8.30 -11.82 -10.04
N TYR A 47 7.57 -11.36 -9.02
CA TYR A 47 6.72 -12.24 -8.21
C TYR A 47 5.55 -12.82 -9.00
N PHE A 48 4.89 -12.01 -9.83
CA PHE A 48 3.74 -12.36 -10.64
C PHE A 48 4.09 -12.62 -12.12
N ASN A 49 5.35 -12.94 -12.43
CA ASN A 49 5.73 -13.33 -13.80
C ASN A 49 5.09 -14.67 -14.23
N ASN A 50 4.51 -15.40 -13.30
CA ASN A 50 3.62 -16.51 -13.50
C ASN A 50 2.38 -16.29 -12.63
N GLU A 51 1.26 -16.86 -13.05
CA GLU A 51 0.02 -16.82 -12.29
C GLU A 51 0.22 -17.34 -10.86
N ARG A 52 -0.28 -16.59 -9.90
CA ARG A 52 -0.29 -16.94 -8.48
C ARG A 52 -1.71 -17.13 -7.99
N THR A 53 -1.87 -18.06 -7.09
CA THR A 53 -3.13 -18.12 -6.36
C THR A 53 -3.18 -17.05 -5.29
N ARG A 54 -4.38 -16.56 -4.98
CA ARG A 54 -4.63 -15.62 -3.90
C ARG A 54 -4.05 -16.13 -2.56
N SER A 55 -4.20 -17.42 -2.29
CA SER A 55 -3.70 -18.05 -1.06
C SER A 55 -2.17 -18.03 -0.98
N GLU A 56 -1.46 -18.32 -2.08
CA GLU A 56 0.01 -18.25 -2.11
C GLU A 56 0.51 -16.84 -1.86
N MET A 57 -0.08 -15.86 -2.54
CA MET A 57 0.27 -14.44 -2.37
C MET A 57 0.10 -14.00 -0.92
N SER A 58 -1.05 -14.27 -0.32
CA SER A 58 -1.35 -13.89 1.06
C SER A 58 -0.43 -14.58 2.06
N ALA A 59 -0.12 -15.87 1.86
CA ALA A 59 0.81 -16.63 2.70
C ALA A 59 2.25 -16.09 2.61
N HIS A 60 2.71 -15.71 1.42
CA HIS A 60 4.05 -15.14 1.24
C HIS A 60 4.17 -13.76 1.92
N VAL A 61 3.18 -12.87 1.74
CA VAL A 61 3.21 -11.56 2.42
C VAL A 61 3.13 -11.75 3.94
N LEU A 62 2.29 -12.67 4.45
CA LEU A 62 2.24 -13.02 5.87
C LEU A 62 3.61 -13.48 6.39
N SER A 63 4.32 -14.30 5.61
CA SER A 63 5.69 -14.73 5.96
C SER A 63 6.67 -13.56 6.03
N LEU A 64 6.58 -12.59 5.10
CA LEU A 64 7.38 -11.36 5.16
C LEU A 64 7.06 -10.55 6.42
N LEU A 65 5.78 -10.35 6.74
CA LEU A 65 5.33 -9.64 7.94
C LEU A 65 5.91 -10.28 9.22
N HIS A 66 5.84 -11.60 9.34
CA HIS A 66 6.38 -12.31 10.50
C HIS A 66 7.90 -12.26 10.58
N SER A 67 8.59 -12.39 9.45
CA SER A 67 10.06 -12.44 9.43
C SER A 67 10.66 -11.07 9.71
N TYR A 68 10.26 -10.06 8.96
CA TYR A 68 10.78 -8.71 9.11
C TYR A 68 10.19 -7.98 10.31
N GLY A 69 8.93 -8.25 10.65
CA GLY A 69 8.30 -7.72 11.86
C GLY A 69 9.06 -8.13 13.13
N ARG A 70 9.48 -9.40 13.23
CA ARG A 70 10.33 -9.87 14.34
C ARG A 70 11.73 -9.27 14.31
N LEU A 71 12.37 -9.27 13.13
CA LEU A 71 13.73 -8.72 12.96
C LEU A 71 13.81 -7.27 13.41
N MET A 72 12.83 -6.47 13.04
CA MET A 72 12.76 -5.03 13.30
C MET A 72 12.05 -4.68 14.60
N LYS A 73 11.50 -5.67 15.31
CA LYS A 73 10.62 -5.45 16.48
C LYS A 73 9.49 -4.47 16.16
N ALA A 74 8.90 -4.64 14.97
CA ALA A 74 7.85 -3.76 14.48
C ALA A 74 6.60 -3.86 15.38
N ARG A 75 6.03 -2.70 15.67
CA ARG A 75 4.76 -2.55 16.41
C ARG A 75 3.62 -2.13 15.49
N HIS A 76 3.99 -1.57 14.34
CA HIS A 76 3.08 -1.09 13.32
C HIS A 76 3.50 -1.65 11.97
N VAL A 77 2.54 -1.96 11.16
CA VAL A 77 2.73 -2.42 9.79
C VAL A 77 1.95 -1.49 8.87
N VAL A 78 2.59 -1.05 7.82
CA VAL A 78 1.96 -0.30 6.72
C VAL A 78 2.07 -1.14 5.46
N LEU A 79 0.94 -1.41 4.82
CA LEU A 79 0.92 -2.03 3.51
C LEU A 79 0.70 -0.94 2.46
N ILE A 80 1.66 -0.80 1.57
CA ILE A 80 1.59 0.15 0.45
C ILE A 80 1.58 -0.65 -0.84
N GLY A 81 0.72 -0.30 -1.76
CA GLY A 81 0.76 -0.81 -3.12
C GLY A 81 0.72 0.34 -4.12
N TYR A 82 1.45 0.19 -5.22
CA TYR A 82 1.41 1.11 -6.35
C TYR A 82 0.91 0.37 -7.59
N SER A 83 -0.06 0.95 -8.31
CA SER A 83 -0.58 0.38 -9.55
C SER A 83 -1.03 -1.09 -9.36
N PHE A 84 -0.43 -2.05 -10.04
CA PHE A 84 -0.66 -3.48 -9.83
C PHE A 84 -0.55 -3.87 -8.34
N GLY A 85 0.47 -3.37 -7.63
CA GLY A 85 0.61 -3.60 -6.19
C GLY A 85 -0.58 -3.06 -5.40
N ALA A 86 -1.15 -1.91 -5.80
CA ALA A 86 -2.33 -1.35 -5.16
C ALA A 86 -3.59 -2.17 -5.40
N ASN A 87 -3.66 -2.88 -6.53
CA ASN A 87 -4.78 -3.76 -6.86
C ASN A 87 -4.77 -5.03 -6.01
N VAL A 88 -3.59 -5.56 -5.65
CA VAL A 88 -3.49 -6.79 -4.87
C VAL A 88 -3.47 -6.58 -3.36
N VAL A 89 -3.11 -5.40 -2.85
CA VAL A 89 -3.12 -5.10 -1.41
C VAL A 89 -4.47 -5.37 -0.73
N PRO A 90 -5.64 -5.01 -1.29
CA PRO A 90 -6.94 -5.34 -0.71
C PRO A 90 -7.17 -6.85 -0.54
N LEU A 91 -6.75 -7.64 -1.52
CA LEU A 91 -6.86 -9.11 -1.48
C LEU A 91 -5.99 -9.67 -0.37
N ILE A 92 -4.73 -9.23 -0.31
CA ILE A 92 -3.76 -9.65 0.72
C ILE A 92 -4.30 -9.33 2.11
N TYR A 93 -4.66 -8.07 2.35
CA TYR A 93 -5.15 -7.63 3.66
C TYR A 93 -6.37 -8.44 4.10
N ASN A 94 -7.33 -8.65 3.21
CA ASN A 94 -8.56 -9.36 3.55
C ASN A 94 -8.32 -10.83 3.93
N ASP A 95 -7.25 -11.44 3.44
CA ASP A 95 -6.89 -12.82 3.73
C ASP A 95 -5.98 -12.98 4.96
N LEU A 96 -5.39 -11.87 5.48
CA LEU A 96 -4.58 -11.96 6.70
C LEU A 96 -5.40 -12.50 7.88
N PRO A 97 -4.78 -13.30 8.76
CA PRO A 97 -5.39 -13.67 10.04
C PRO A 97 -5.75 -12.42 10.86
N ARG A 98 -6.77 -12.53 11.70
CA ARG A 98 -7.26 -11.40 12.51
C ARG A 98 -6.16 -10.80 13.40
N THR A 99 -5.26 -11.62 13.92
CA THR A 99 -4.13 -11.19 14.73
C THR A 99 -3.17 -10.31 13.96
N ASP A 100 -2.91 -10.64 12.70
CA ASP A 100 -1.99 -9.92 11.84
C ASP A 100 -2.62 -8.64 11.28
N LYS A 101 -3.92 -8.68 10.96
CA LYS A 101 -4.69 -7.45 10.65
C LYS A 101 -4.60 -6.40 11.74
N ALA A 102 -4.56 -6.80 13.01
CA ALA A 102 -4.47 -5.88 14.14
C ALA A 102 -3.12 -5.13 14.20
N LEU A 103 -2.07 -5.65 13.55
CA LEU A 103 -0.78 -4.99 13.44
C LEU A 103 -0.74 -3.99 12.28
N VAL A 104 -1.62 -4.17 11.27
CA VAL A 104 -1.67 -3.27 10.10
C VAL A 104 -2.39 -1.99 10.50
N THR A 105 -1.63 -0.91 10.61
CA THR A 105 -2.14 0.40 10.99
C THR A 105 -2.61 1.22 9.81
N ASP A 106 -2.02 0.99 8.63
CA ASP A 106 -2.31 1.75 7.42
C ASP A 106 -2.25 0.88 6.16
N LEU A 107 -3.19 1.17 5.28
CA LEU A 107 -3.25 0.69 3.90
C LEU A 107 -3.16 1.92 2.99
N VAL A 108 -2.12 2.00 2.17
CA VAL A 108 -1.92 3.10 1.24
C VAL A 108 -1.98 2.55 -0.19
N LEU A 109 -3.04 2.90 -0.89
CA LEU A 109 -3.28 2.46 -2.26
C LEU A 109 -2.95 3.61 -3.21
N LEU A 110 -1.90 3.44 -4.02
CA LEU A 110 -1.41 4.45 -4.96
C LEU A 110 -1.83 4.06 -6.38
N ALA A 111 -2.66 4.87 -7.01
CA ALA A 111 -3.22 4.64 -8.33
C ALA A 111 -3.84 3.24 -8.52
N PRO A 112 -4.74 2.78 -7.63
CA PRO A 112 -5.42 1.51 -7.83
C PRO A 112 -6.42 1.60 -8.98
N GLU A 113 -6.56 0.50 -9.71
CA GLU A 113 -7.60 0.28 -10.71
C GLU A 113 -8.87 -0.31 -10.08
N GLN A 114 -9.89 -0.57 -10.91
CA GLN A 114 -11.16 -1.15 -10.45
C GLN A 114 -11.12 -2.68 -10.40
N THR A 115 -10.12 -3.29 -11.04
CA THR A 115 -9.93 -4.75 -11.11
C THR A 115 -8.50 -5.12 -10.78
N ALA A 116 -8.28 -6.40 -10.47
CA ALA A 116 -6.95 -6.96 -10.23
C ALA A 116 -6.70 -8.20 -11.08
N ASP A 117 -5.43 -8.47 -11.31
CA ASP A 117 -4.91 -9.73 -11.83
C ASP A 117 -3.95 -10.37 -10.81
N LEU A 118 -3.74 -11.68 -10.94
CA LEU A 118 -2.74 -12.41 -10.17
C LEU A 118 -1.58 -12.91 -11.05
N GLU A 119 -1.46 -12.30 -12.22
CA GLU A 119 -0.37 -12.51 -13.17
C GLU A 119 -0.03 -11.17 -13.85
N VAL A 120 1.25 -10.85 -13.95
CA VAL A 120 1.72 -9.71 -14.74
C VAL A 120 1.93 -10.16 -16.18
N THR A 121 0.94 -9.88 -17.02
CA THR A 121 0.99 -10.22 -18.45
C THR A 121 1.56 -9.06 -19.28
N LEU A 122 2.07 -9.38 -20.48
CA LEU A 122 2.54 -8.35 -21.42
C LEU A 122 1.41 -7.41 -21.84
N SER A 123 0.19 -7.95 -22.01
CA SER A 123 -1.01 -7.17 -22.33
C SER A 123 -1.41 -6.22 -21.21
N GLY A 124 -1.30 -6.66 -19.95
CA GLY A 124 -1.52 -5.83 -18.75
C GLY A 124 -0.53 -4.67 -18.70
N ARG A 125 0.77 -4.92 -18.95
CA ARG A 125 1.82 -3.88 -18.95
C ARG A 125 1.60 -2.74 -19.94
N ILE A 126 0.88 -3.00 -21.03
CA ILE A 126 0.53 -1.97 -22.03
C ILE A 126 -0.89 -1.42 -21.85
N GLY A 127 -1.53 -1.69 -20.71
CA GLY A 127 -2.88 -1.20 -20.38
C GLY A 127 -4.01 -1.80 -21.25
N ILE A 128 -3.76 -2.94 -21.88
CA ILE A 128 -4.75 -3.64 -22.68
C ILE A 128 -5.29 -4.83 -21.86
N GLY A 129 -6.52 -4.69 -21.40
CA GLY A 129 -7.25 -5.69 -20.65
C GLY A 129 -7.76 -5.15 -19.32
N ARG A 130 -8.83 -5.77 -18.82
CA ARG A 130 -9.29 -5.58 -17.45
C ARG A 130 -8.89 -6.82 -16.67
N GLY A 131 -8.44 -6.63 -15.45
CA GLY A 131 -8.20 -7.74 -14.54
C GLY A 131 -9.47 -8.56 -14.31
N ASP A 132 -9.30 -9.84 -14.08
CA ASP A 132 -10.43 -10.79 -13.93
C ASP A 132 -11.13 -10.67 -12.56
N ILE A 133 -10.51 -10.01 -11.58
CA ILE A 133 -11.01 -9.88 -10.21
C ILE A 133 -11.60 -8.50 -9.99
N ASP A 134 -12.91 -8.39 -9.77
CA ASP A 134 -13.57 -7.15 -9.35
C ASP A 134 -13.12 -6.77 -7.93
N LEU A 135 -12.57 -5.55 -7.77
CA LEU A 135 -12.07 -5.07 -6.49
C LEU A 135 -13.16 -4.44 -5.60
N ALA A 136 -14.35 -4.13 -6.12
CA ALA A 136 -15.39 -3.50 -5.31
C ALA A 136 -15.76 -4.29 -4.04
N PRO A 137 -15.95 -5.64 -4.07
CA PRO A 137 -16.20 -6.42 -2.86
C PRO A 137 -15.02 -6.44 -1.87
N GLU A 138 -13.80 -6.31 -2.38
CA GLU A 138 -12.60 -6.34 -1.53
C GLU A 138 -12.37 -4.98 -0.86
N MET A 139 -12.56 -3.89 -1.58
CA MET A 139 -12.47 -2.53 -1.04
C MET A 139 -13.48 -2.27 0.08
N GLN A 140 -14.68 -2.85 0.00
CA GLN A 140 -15.71 -2.72 1.03
C GLN A 140 -15.32 -3.33 2.37
N LYS A 141 -14.39 -4.29 2.39
CA LYS A 141 -13.94 -4.98 3.61
C LYS A 141 -12.76 -4.26 4.27
N LEU A 142 -12.14 -3.30 3.60
CA LEU A 142 -11.01 -2.56 4.16
C LEU A 142 -11.44 -1.67 5.33
N PRO A 143 -10.58 -1.48 6.36
CA PRO A 143 -10.85 -0.59 7.47
C PRO A 143 -10.79 0.87 7.00
N PRO A 144 -11.92 1.60 6.92
CA PRO A 144 -11.92 2.91 6.28
C PRO A 144 -11.10 3.97 7.00
N ALA A 145 -10.86 3.79 8.32
CA ALA A 145 -10.04 4.71 9.11
C ALA A 145 -8.53 4.51 8.91
N ALA A 146 -8.14 3.33 8.41
CA ALA A 146 -6.76 2.95 8.16
C ALA A 146 -6.43 2.92 6.66
N THR A 147 -7.37 3.24 5.78
CA THR A 147 -7.17 3.19 4.33
C THR A 147 -7.04 4.59 3.76
N ALA A 148 -5.95 4.85 3.04
CA ALA A 148 -5.75 6.00 2.17
C ALA A 148 -5.68 5.53 0.72
N CYS A 149 -6.41 6.21 -0.16
CA CYS A 149 -6.46 5.91 -1.58
C CYS A 149 -6.06 7.16 -2.37
N ILE A 150 -4.92 7.09 -3.04
CA ILE A 150 -4.29 8.21 -3.73
C ILE A 150 -4.42 7.98 -5.24
N TYR A 151 -4.89 8.98 -5.96
CA TYR A 151 -5.12 8.89 -7.41
C TYR A 151 -4.68 10.16 -8.13
N GLY A 152 -4.27 10.02 -9.37
CA GLY A 152 -4.02 11.14 -10.25
C GLY A 152 -5.34 11.72 -10.77
N VAL A 153 -5.49 13.05 -10.77
CA VAL A 153 -6.75 13.70 -11.17
C VAL A 153 -7.17 13.41 -12.60
N GLU A 154 -6.21 13.11 -13.48
CA GLU A 154 -6.45 12.80 -14.89
C GLU A 154 -7.01 11.39 -15.14
N GLU A 155 -6.97 10.51 -14.12
CA GLU A 155 -7.46 9.12 -14.17
C GLU A 155 -8.60 8.85 -13.17
N ALA A 156 -9.22 9.90 -12.66
CA ALA A 156 -10.22 9.77 -11.60
C ALA A 156 -11.40 8.85 -11.96
N ASP A 157 -11.83 8.83 -13.21
CA ASP A 157 -12.94 8.02 -13.73
C ASP A 157 -12.61 6.51 -13.81
N GLN A 158 -11.32 6.14 -13.86
CA GLN A 158 -10.84 4.76 -13.93
C GLN A 158 -10.30 4.26 -12.60
N SER A 159 -10.12 5.18 -11.63
CA SER A 159 -9.50 4.86 -10.35
C SER A 159 -10.38 3.98 -9.46
N GLY A 160 -9.76 2.97 -8.86
CA GLY A 160 -10.35 2.13 -7.80
C GLY A 160 -10.66 2.93 -6.52
N CYS A 161 -10.12 4.14 -6.35
CA CYS A 161 -10.45 5.01 -5.22
C CYS A 161 -11.93 5.41 -5.17
N PHE A 162 -12.66 5.28 -6.26
CA PHE A 162 -14.09 5.58 -6.31
C PHE A 162 -14.99 4.35 -6.16
N LEU A 163 -14.42 3.18 -5.98
CA LEU A 163 -15.18 1.97 -5.70
C LEU A 163 -15.93 2.06 -4.36
N PRO A 164 -17.07 1.35 -4.22
CA PRO A 164 -17.78 1.23 -2.96
C PRO A 164 -16.85 0.76 -1.84
N GLY A 165 -16.95 1.35 -0.66
CA GLY A 165 -16.12 1.06 0.51
C GLY A 165 -15.00 2.07 0.74
N VAL A 166 -14.49 2.74 -0.29
CA VAL A 166 -13.51 3.82 -0.12
C VAL A 166 -14.23 5.13 0.24
N ARG A 167 -14.05 5.58 1.47
CA ARG A 167 -14.69 6.83 1.95
C ARG A 167 -14.12 8.04 1.22
N PRO A 168 -14.94 9.06 0.93
CA PRO A 168 -14.43 10.31 0.36
C PRO A 168 -13.28 10.94 1.16
N SER A 169 -13.33 10.84 2.50
CA SER A 169 -12.27 11.34 3.40
C SER A 169 -10.97 10.54 3.34
N SER A 170 -10.96 9.37 2.74
CA SER A 170 -9.78 8.54 2.53
C SER A 170 -9.14 8.76 1.15
N ARG A 171 -9.77 9.55 0.28
CA ARG A 171 -9.30 9.81 -1.07
C ARG A 171 -8.40 11.02 -1.08
N VAL A 172 -7.27 10.90 -1.73
CA VAL A 172 -6.32 12.00 -1.93
C VAL A 172 -6.04 12.14 -3.42
N ALA A 173 -6.38 13.30 -3.97
CA ALA A 173 -6.09 13.65 -5.34
C ALA A 173 -4.70 14.25 -5.45
N LEU A 174 -3.90 13.79 -6.40
CA LEU A 174 -2.63 14.40 -6.78
C LEU A 174 -2.68 14.87 -8.23
N PRO A 175 -1.89 15.89 -8.59
CA PRO A 175 -1.74 16.30 -9.99
C PRO A 175 -1.24 15.16 -10.88
N GLY A 176 -1.56 15.24 -12.18
CA GLY A 176 -1.15 14.30 -13.20
C GLY A 176 -2.01 13.04 -13.28
N SER A 177 -1.47 12.05 -13.97
CA SER A 177 -2.09 10.75 -14.21
C SER A 177 -1.53 9.68 -13.26
N HIS A 178 -1.37 8.47 -13.76
CA HIS A 178 -0.91 7.28 -13.04
C HIS A 178 0.42 7.44 -12.28
N HIS A 179 1.29 8.30 -12.77
CA HIS A 179 2.63 8.53 -12.20
C HIS A 179 2.74 9.81 -11.36
N PHE A 180 1.62 10.48 -11.01
CA PHE A 180 1.58 11.64 -10.11
C PHE A 180 2.61 12.72 -10.49
N ASP A 181 2.67 13.11 -11.77
CA ASP A 181 3.65 14.04 -12.34
C ASP A 181 5.12 13.67 -12.07
N LYS A 182 5.39 12.42 -11.68
CA LYS A 182 6.73 11.91 -11.32
C LYS A 182 7.41 12.73 -10.22
N ASP A 183 6.62 13.16 -9.21
CA ASP A 183 7.13 13.84 -8.02
C ASP A 183 7.19 12.88 -6.81
N PRO A 184 8.27 12.10 -6.66
CA PRO A 184 8.44 11.14 -5.57
C PRO A 184 8.58 11.82 -4.20
N ASP A 185 9.09 13.05 -4.17
CA ASP A 185 9.24 13.80 -2.92
C ASP A 185 7.89 14.24 -2.38
N HIS A 186 6.98 14.68 -3.24
CA HIS A 186 5.61 15.02 -2.84
C HIS A 186 4.88 13.79 -2.34
N LEU A 187 4.93 12.70 -3.10
CA LEU A 187 4.32 11.43 -2.71
C LEU A 187 4.89 10.89 -1.38
N GLY A 188 6.21 11.00 -1.20
CA GLY A 188 6.88 10.59 0.03
C GLY A 188 6.45 11.42 1.24
N ARG A 189 6.39 12.76 1.12
CA ARG A 189 5.88 13.65 2.19
C ARG A 189 4.44 13.33 2.56
N LEU A 190 3.59 13.12 1.57
CA LEU A 190 2.19 12.76 1.78
C LEU A 190 2.08 11.42 2.51
N THR A 191 2.79 10.39 2.05
CA THR A 191 2.76 9.05 2.65
C THR A 191 3.23 9.10 4.11
N VAL A 192 4.33 9.80 4.41
CA VAL A 192 4.79 9.99 5.79
C VAL A 192 3.75 10.69 6.64
N SER A 193 3.12 11.75 6.13
CA SER A 193 2.07 12.48 6.85
C SER A 193 0.86 11.60 7.19
N LEU A 194 0.46 10.71 6.29
CA LEU A 194 -0.61 9.73 6.50
C LEU A 194 -0.26 8.76 7.62
N ILE A 195 0.92 8.14 7.55
CA ILE A 195 1.41 7.18 8.55
C ILE A 195 1.50 7.84 9.94
N GLU A 196 2.16 8.99 10.05
CA GLU A 196 2.29 9.70 11.32
C GLU A 196 0.93 10.16 11.91
N SER A 197 -0.01 10.49 11.05
CA SER A 197 -1.37 10.87 11.50
C SER A 197 -2.11 9.68 12.10
N SER A 198 -1.90 8.49 11.56
CA SER A 198 -2.46 7.23 12.06
C SER A 198 -1.81 6.84 13.39
N GLU A 199 -0.50 6.89 13.48
CA GLU A 199 0.24 6.60 14.72
C GLU A 199 -0.20 7.51 15.88
N ARG A 200 -0.41 8.80 15.62
CA ARG A 200 -0.92 9.74 16.63
C ARG A 200 -2.32 9.37 17.13
N ARG A 201 -3.19 8.84 16.27
CA ARG A 201 -4.54 8.39 16.66
C ARG A 201 -4.49 7.11 17.51
N SER A 202 -3.51 6.26 17.29
CA SER A 202 -3.34 4.99 17.97
C SER A 202 -2.67 5.09 19.34
N THR A 203 -2.01 6.21 19.63
CA THR A 203 -1.33 6.45 20.91
C THR A 203 -2.32 7.08 21.89
N PRO A 204 -2.69 6.41 23.02
CA PRO A 204 -3.56 7.01 24.02
C PRO A 204 -2.89 8.27 24.61
N PRO A 205 -3.66 9.30 24.97
CA PRO A 205 -3.11 10.50 25.58
C PRO A 205 -2.39 10.11 26.88
N HIS A 206 -1.12 10.48 26.99
CA HIS A 206 -0.39 10.37 28.24
C HIS A 206 -1.13 11.19 29.30
N HIS A 207 -1.81 10.51 30.22
CA HIS A 207 -2.25 11.16 31.45
C HIS A 207 -1.00 11.61 32.21
N VAL A 208 -0.65 12.88 32.09
CA VAL A 208 0.25 13.53 33.03
C VAL A 208 -0.52 13.59 34.34
N GLY A 209 -0.25 12.63 35.23
CA GLY A 209 -0.75 12.66 36.58
C GLY A 209 -0.26 13.95 37.27
N LYS A 210 -1.21 14.70 37.78
CA LYS A 210 -0.94 15.81 38.68
C LYS A 210 -0.55 15.30 40.06
#